data_74f5b0c31746ccabc52da15da85ed39f
#
_entry.id   74f5b0c31746ccabc52da15da85ed39f
#
_cell.length_a   1.000
_cell.length_b   1.000
_cell.length_c   1.000
_cell.angle_alpha   90.00
_cell.angle_beta   90.00
_cell.angle_gamma   90.00
#
_symmetry.space_group_name_H-M   'P 1'
#
loop_
_entity.id
_entity.type
_entity.pdbx_description
1 polymer ?
#
loop_
_entity_poly.entity_id
_entity_poly.type
_entity_poly.pdbx_seq_one_letter_code
_entity_poly.pdbx_strand_id
1 'polypeptide(L)'
;MAHALGIDHITLTVSDISRSEPFYTKLLDYLGLKKQFSEYGFAGWKNSTFHFYISEAEIPYKTEPFNRFRTGLNHLSFRAETKEDVDELREYVIKQKYPILQEPKILKQFGYGVYYFAFADPDGIKLEFSFPL
;
A
#
# COMPACT_ATOMS: atom_id res chain seq x y z
N MET A 1 2.62 23.95 -22.04
CA MET A 1 3.41 23.14 -21.09
C MET A 1 2.54 22.02 -20.53
N ALA A 2 3.15 20.91 -20.19
CA ALA A 2 2.45 19.80 -19.54
C ALA A 2 2.47 19.96 -18.03
N HIS A 3 1.39 19.59 -17.37
CA HIS A 3 1.27 19.62 -15.90
C HIS A 3 0.72 18.28 -15.41
N ALA A 4 1.23 17.78 -14.29
CA ALA A 4 0.65 16.62 -13.62
C ALA A 4 -0.29 17.11 -12.50
N LEU A 5 -1.51 16.57 -12.46
CA LEU A 5 -2.49 16.89 -11.41
C LEU A 5 -2.34 16.01 -10.18
N GLY A 6 -1.69 14.87 -10.31
CA GLY A 6 -1.52 13.89 -9.24
C GLY A 6 -1.10 12.54 -9.79
N ILE A 7 -1.35 11.51 -9.00
CA ILE A 7 -1.11 10.12 -9.39
C ILE A 7 -2.39 9.51 -9.94
N ASP A 8 -2.36 8.99 -11.17
CA ASP A 8 -3.49 8.29 -11.78
C ASP A 8 -3.66 6.90 -11.21
N HIS A 9 -2.61 6.11 -11.24
CA HIS A 9 -2.62 4.74 -10.73
C HIS A 9 -1.24 4.34 -10.25
N ILE A 10 -1.21 3.27 -9.46
CA ILE A 10 0.02 2.59 -9.07
C ILE A 10 -0.17 1.11 -9.31
N THR A 11 0.89 0.43 -9.77
CA THR A 11 0.88 -1.01 -9.96
C THR A 11 2.04 -1.62 -9.18
N LEU A 12 1.72 -2.57 -8.29
CA LEU A 12 2.73 -3.35 -7.59
C LEU A 12 2.84 -4.72 -8.23
N THR A 13 4.07 -5.18 -8.43
CA THR A 13 4.31 -6.58 -8.78
C THR A 13 4.39 -7.40 -7.50
N VAL A 14 3.60 -8.47 -7.43
CA VAL A 14 3.54 -9.40 -6.29
C VAL A 14 4.05 -10.77 -6.70
N SER A 15 4.64 -11.50 -5.77
CA SER A 15 5.23 -12.81 -6.11
C SER A 15 4.18 -13.88 -6.40
N ASP A 16 3.05 -13.84 -5.70
CA ASP A 16 1.98 -14.84 -5.79
C ASP A 16 0.63 -14.13 -5.60
N ILE A 17 -0.11 -13.99 -6.69
CA ILE A 17 -1.39 -13.29 -6.66
C ILE A 17 -2.44 -14.01 -5.82
N SER A 18 -2.37 -15.33 -5.72
CA SER A 18 -3.31 -16.09 -4.88
C SER A 18 -3.17 -15.76 -3.39
N ARG A 19 -2.00 -15.30 -2.99
CA ARG A 19 -1.71 -14.85 -1.62
C ARG A 19 -1.94 -13.36 -1.44
N SER A 20 -1.55 -12.55 -2.40
CA SER A 20 -1.60 -11.09 -2.30
C SER A 20 -2.99 -10.52 -2.58
N GLU A 21 -3.77 -11.11 -3.50
CA GLU A 21 -5.09 -10.61 -3.83
C GLU A 21 -6.06 -10.61 -2.64
N PRO A 22 -6.16 -11.69 -1.83
CA PRO A 22 -6.99 -11.63 -0.63
C PRO A 22 -6.57 -10.56 0.37
N PHE A 23 -5.26 -10.37 0.54
CA PHE A 23 -4.72 -9.30 1.39
C PHE A 23 -5.18 -7.93 0.92
N TYR A 24 -4.92 -7.60 -0.36
CA TYR A 24 -5.27 -6.29 -0.90
C TYR A 24 -6.78 -6.09 -1.02
N THR A 25 -7.56 -7.14 -1.30
CA THR A 25 -9.02 -7.04 -1.32
C THR A 25 -9.55 -6.58 0.03
N LYS A 26 -9.11 -7.20 1.12
CA LYS A 26 -9.53 -6.82 2.47
C LYS A 26 -9.05 -5.44 2.87
N LEU A 27 -7.77 -5.16 2.65
CA LEU A 27 -7.17 -3.87 3.01
C LEU A 27 -7.81 -2.71 2.24
N LEU A 28 -7.91 -2.84 0.92
CA LEU A 28 -8.40 -1.77 0.07
C LEU A 28 -9.90 -1.54 0.24
N ASP A 29 -10.67 -2.62 0.47
CA ASP A 29 -12.09 -2.47 0.84
C ASP A 29 -12.25 -1.68 2.15
N TYR A 30 -11.45 -2.02 3.16
CA TYR A 30 -11.43 -1.28 4.42
C TYR A 30 -11.07 0.20 4.21
N LEU A 31 -10.14 0.49 3.28
CA LEU A 31 -9.72 1.86 2.95
C LEU A 31 -10.68 2.57 1.97
N GLY A 32 -11.77 1.93 1.56
CA GLY A 32 -12.76 2.54 0.70
C GLY A 32 -12.51 2.45 -0.81
N LEU A 33 -11.57 1.60 -1.23
CA LEU A 33 -11.38 1.30 -2.64
C LEU A 33 -12.23 0.10 -3.05
N LYS A 34 -12.82 0.15 -4.25
CA LYS A 34 -13.68 -0.92 -4.77
C LYS A 34 -12.97 -1.73 -5.83
N LYS A 35 -13.05 -3.06 -5.70
CA LYS A 35 -12.50 -3.97 -6.70
C LYS A 35 -13.18 -3.80 -8.04
N GLN A 36 -12.40 -3.70 -9.11
CA GLN A 36 -12.90 -3.50 -10.47
C GLN A 36 -12.79 -4.77 -11.30
N PHE A 37 -11.72 -5.53 -11.14
CA PHE A 37 -11.50 -6.77 -11.89
C PHE A 37 -10.46 -7.65 -11.19
N SER A 38 -10.45 -8.92 -11.59
CA SER A 38 -9.44 -9.91 -11.24
C SER A 38 -9.39 -10.95 -12.33
N GLU A 39 -8.35 -10.95 -13.14
CA GLU A 39 -8.15 -11.93 -14.22
C GLU A 39 -6.68 -12.05 -14.62
N TYR A 40 -6.29 -13.26 -14.98
CA TYR A 40 -4.97 -13.56 -15.56
C TYR A 40 -3.77 -13.02 -14.76
N GLY A 41 -3.82 -13.15 -13.43
CA GLY A 41 -2.72 -12.67 -12.59
C GLY A 41 -2.66 -11.16 -12.44
N PHE A 42 -3.77 -10.47 -12.69
CA PHE A 42 -3.87 -9.03 -12.59
C PHE A 42 -5.18 -8.65 -11.89
N ALA A 43 -5.12 -7.78 -10.89
CA ALA A 43 -6.30 -7.30 -10.16
C ALA A 43 -6.22 -5.81 -9.91
N GLY A 44 -7.39 -5.15 -9.84
CA GLY A 44 -7.46 -3.71 -9.71
C GLY A 44 -8.58 -3.22 -8.81
N TRP A 45 -8.33 -2.14 -8.13
CA TRP A 45 -9.25 -1.41 -7.26
C TRP A 45 -9.19 0.07 -7.56
N LYS A 46 -10.23 0.79 -7.19
CA LYS A 46 -10.23 2.26 -7.33
C LYS A 46 -11.07 2.94 -6.24
N ASN A 47 -10.78 4.20 -6.01
CA ASN A 47 -11.68 5.16 -5.37
C ASN A 47 -11.87 6.36 -6.33
N SER A 48 -12.36 7.48 -5.81
CA SER A 48 -12.56 8.69 -6.61
C SER A 48 -11.26 9.40 -7.02
N THR A 49 -10.12 9.01 -6.43
CA THR A 49 -8.85 9.74 -6.56
C THR A 49 -7.84 8.99 -7.42
N PHE A 50 -7.72 7.66 -7.26
CA PHE A 50 -6.69 6.89 -7.95
C PHE A 50 -7.11 5.43 -8.14
N HIS A 51 -6.35 4.73 -8.99
CA HIS A 51 -6.47 3.28 -9.18
C HIS A 51 -5.27 2.57 -8.56
N PHE A 52 -5.50 1.39 -8.02
CA PHE A 52 -4.47 0.54 -7.44
C PHE A 52 -4.53 -0.84 -8.09
N TYR A 53 -3.40 -1.29 -8.62
CA TYR A 53 -3.30 -2.56 -9.31
C TYR A 53 -2.21 -3.43 -8.69
N ILE A 54 -2.43 -4.76 -8.74
CA ILE A 54 -1.37 -5.74 -8.51
C ILE A 54 -1.24 -6.63 -9.74
N SER A 55 -0.01 -6.99 -10.06
CA SER A 55 0.32 -7.87 -11.17
C SER A 55 1.26 -8.97 -10.67
N GLU A 56 1.00 -10.22 -11.04
CA GLU A 56 1.86 -11.31 -10.63
C GLU A 56 3.23 -11.22 -11.32
N ALA A 57 4.28 -11.50 -10.57
CA ALA A 57 5.64 -11.52 -11.11
C ALA A 57 5.78 -12.58 -12.20
N GLU A 58 6.59 -12.29 -13.21
CA GLU A 58 6.98 -13.28 -14.21
C GLU A 58 7.81 -14.38 -13.56
N ILE A 59 7.71 -15.62 -14.11
CA ILE A 59 8.30 -16.82 -13.52
C ILE A 59 9.75 -16.64 -13.09
N PRO A 60 10.68 -16.06 -13.89
CA PRO A 60 12.07 -15.91 -13.48
C PRO A 60 12.30 -15.08 -12.22
N TYR A 61 11.34 -14.23 -11.87
CA TYR A 61 11.46 -13.27 -10.77
C TYR A 61 10.62 -13.60 -9.54
N LYS A 62 9.77 -14.65 -9.61
CA LYS A 62 8.83 -14.98 -8.53
C LYS A 62 9.49 -15.33 -7.20
N THR A 63 10.71 -15.85 -7.24
CA THR A 63 11.47 -16.25 -6.05
C THR A 63 12.44 -15.19 -5.56
N GLU A 64 12.56 -14.06 -6.26
CA GLU A 64 13.39 -12.95 -5.79
C GLU A 64 12.66 -12.18 -4.69
N PRO A 65 13.25 -12.07 -3.47
CA PRO A 65 12.59 -11.35 -2.39
C PRO A 65 12.57 -9.84 -2.66
N PHE A 66 11.48 -9.21 -2.25
CA PHE A 66 11.41 -7.74 -2.26
C PHE A 66 12.42 -7.16 -1.27
N ASN A 67 13.09 -6.11 -1.69
CA ASN A 67 14.02 -5.36 -0.84
C ASN A 67 13.87 -3.87 -1.13
N ARG A 68 13.31 -3.13 -0.18
CA ARG A 68 13.02 -1.70 -0.33
C ARG A 68 14.26 -0.82 -0.46
N PHE A 69 15.44 -1.34 -0.14
CA PHE A 69 16.69 -0.61 -0.25
C PHE A 69 17.34 -0.72 -1.62
N ARG A 70 16.79 -1.56 -2.50
CA ARG A 70 17.20 -1.61 -3.91
C ARG A 70 16.57 -0.45 -4.69
N THR A 71 17.12 -0.16 -5.87
CA THR A 71 16.51 0.79 -6.80
C THR A 71 15.08 0.39 -7.12
N GLY A 72 14.14 1.31 -6.96
CA GLY A 72 12.72 1.10 -7.22
C GLY A 72 11.86 1.58 -6.07
N LEU A 73 10.80 0.85 -5.75
CA LEU A 73 9.89 1.23 -4.66
C LEU A 73 10.56 1.04 -3.30
N ASN A 74 10.63 2.11 -2.52
CA ASN A 74 10.99 2.04 -1.10
C ASN A 74 9.76 1.69 -0.25
N HIS A 75 8.69 2.46 -0.40
CA HIS A 75 7.42 2.21 0.26
C HIS A 75 6.30 2.99 -0.43
N LEU A 76 5.06 2.65 -0.11
CA LEU A 76 3.87 3.34 -0.56
C LEU A 76 3.09 3.82 0.66
N SER A 77 2.73 5.10 0.68
CA SER A 77 1.93 5.68 1.77
C SER A 77 0.55 6.10 1.24
N PHE A 78 -0.49 5.55 1.86
CA PHE A 78 -1.85 6.05 1.64
C PHE A 78 -2.09 7.25 2.56
N ARG A 79 -2.83 8.24 2.08
CA ARG A 79 -3.17 9.42 2.86
C ARG A 79 -4.42 9.14 3.69
N ALA A 80 -4.31 9.33 4.98
CA ALA A 80 -5.45 9.28 5.91
C ALA A 80 -6.27 10.56 5.80
N GLU A 81 -7.59 10.45 5.98
CA GLU A 81 -8.47 11.61 6.04
C GLU A 81 -8.31 12.34 7.37
N THR A 82 -8.19 11.58 8.47
CA THR A 82 -7.99 12.12 9.81
C THR A 82 -6.78 11.48 10.49
N LYS A 83 -6.29 12.12 11.55
CA LYS A 83 -5.22 11.56 12.37
C LYS A 83 -5.67 10.26 13.05
N GLU A 84 -6.91 10.23 13.49
CA GLU A 84 -7.52 9.08 14.17
C GLU A 84 -7.61 7.85 13.26
N ASP A 85 -7.79 8.05 11.95
CA ASP A 85 -7.82 6.95 10.99
C ASP A 85 -6.49 6.16 10.97
N VAL A 86 -5.38 6.81 11.28
CA VAL A 86 -4.07 6.13 11.38
C VAL A 86 -4.11 5.09 12.50
N ASP A 87 -4.66 5.45 13.65
CA ASP A 87 -4.79 4.54 14.79
C ASP A 87 -5.82 3.45 14.52
N GLU A 88 -6.92 3.77 13.85
CA GLU A 88 -7.95 2.80 13.49
C GLU A 88 -7.40 1.74 12.52
N LEU A 89 -6.65 2.15 11.52
CA LEU A 89 -6.02 1.20 10.59
C LEU A 89 -5.00 0.32 11.32
N ARG A 90 -4.26 0.87 12.29
CA ARG A 90 -3.36 0.07 13.11
C ARG A 90 -4.13 -1.06 13.82
N GLU A 91 -5.27 -0.77 14.42
CA GLU A 91 -6.10 -1.79 15.07
C GLU A 91 -6.59 -2.85 14.08
N TYR A 92 -6.98 -2.44 12.88
CA TYR A 92 -7.33 -3.36 11.81
C TYR A 92 -6.16 -4.27 11.44
N VAL A 93 -4.96 -3.71 11.26
CA VAL A 93 -3.75 -4.45 10.91
C VAL A 93 -3.41 -5.49 11.98
N ILE A 94 -3.56 -5.14 13.26
CA ILE A 94 -3.35 -6.08 14.38
C ILE A 94 -4.37 -7.23 14.31
N LYS A 95 -5.65 -6.94 14.10
CA LYS A 95 -6.68 -7.98 13.97
C LYS A 95 -6.42 -8.95 12.82
N GLN A 96 -5.90 -8.43 11.71
CA GLN A 96 -5.54 -9.24 10.55
C GLN A 96 -4.20 -9.97 10.73
N LYS A 97 -3.46 -9.67 11.80
CA LYS A 97 -2.13 -10.24 12.08
C LYS A 97 -1.10 -9.93 10.99
N TYR A 98 -1.21 -8.77 10.37
CA TYR A 98 -0.20 -8.30 9.43
C TYR A 98 1.02 -7.78 10.19
N PRO A 99 2.25 -7.95 9.65
CA PRO A 99 3.44 -7.45 10.32
C PRO A 99 3.45 -5.92 10.42
N ILE A 100 3.68 -5.39 11.62
CA ILE A 100 3.86 -3.95 11.84
C ILE A 100 5.35 -3.64 11.76
N LEU A 101 5.71 -2.71 10.88
CA LEU A 101 7.09 -2.27 10.69
C LEU A 101 7.41 -1.03 11.48
N GLN A 102 6.43 -0.15 11.72
CA GLN A 102 6.58 1.06 12.50
C GLN A 102 5.26 1.37 13.20
N GLU A 103 5.28 1.38 14.52
CA GLU A 103 4.13 1.85 15.33
C GLU A 103 3.83 3.33 15.05
N PRO A 104 2.60 3.78 15.25
CA PRO A 104 2.22 5.17 15.00
C PRO A 104 3.15 6.16 15.69
N LYS A 105 3.63 7.13 14.92
CA LYS A 105 4.49 8.20 15.45
C LYS A 105 4.43 9.44 14.59
N ILE A 106 4.89 10.54 15.16
CA ILE A 106 5.10 11.80 14.44
C ILE A 106 6.53 11.81 13.90
N LEU A 107 6.66 12.13 12.61
CA LEU A 107 7.93 12.38 11.95
C LEU A 107 7.92 13.82 11.43
N LYS A 108 8.96 14.59 11.78
CA LYS A 108 9.17 15.96 11.28
C LYS A 108 10.56 16.07 10.71
N GLN A 109 10.65 16.36 9.42
CA GLN A 109 11.94 16.62 8.79
C GLN A 109 11.74 17.45 7.52
N PHE A 110 12.73 18.26 7.18
CA PHE A 110 12.76 19.09 5.97
C PHE A 110 11.50 19.97 5.80
N GLY A 111 10.96 20.49 6.92
CA GLY A 111 9.76 21.31 6.90
C GLY A 111 8.44 20.54 6.70
N TYR A 112 8.48 19.22 6.68
CA TYR A 112 7.32 18.36 6.54
C TYR A 112 7.07 17.60 7.84
N GLY A 113 5.82 17.57 8.28
CA GLY A 113 5.38 16.80 9.44
C GLY A 113 4.27 15.82 9.08
N VAL A 114 4.32 14.62 9.64
CA VAL A 114 3.37 13.56 9.37
C VAL A 114 3.17 12.67 10.60
N TYR A 115 1.93 12.26 10.85
CA TYR A 115 1.60 11.20 11.77
C TYR A 115 1.32 9.94 10.96
N TYR A 116 2.09 8.87 11.18
CA TYR A 116 2.03 7.69 10.34
C TYR A 116 2.32 6.40 11.07
N PHE A 117 1.93 5.29 10.48
CA PHE A 117 2.43 3.98 10.83
C PHE A 117 2.71 3.15 9.58
N ALA A 118 3.47 2.05 9.74
CA ALA A 118 3.86 1.22 8.61
C ALA A 118 3.68 -0.26 8.92
N PHE A 119 3.29 -1.00 7.91
CA PHE A 119 3.11 -2.45 7.97
C PHE A 119 3.54 -3.08 6.64
N ALA A 120 3.54 -4.40 6.58
CA ALA A 120 4.02 -5.11 5.40
C ALA A 120 2.90 -5.92 4.74
N ASP A 121 2.95 -6.00 3.41
CA ASP A 121 2.14 -6.93 2.63
C ASP A 121 2.74 -8.35 2.66
N PRO A 122 2.12 -9.36 2.00
CA PRO A 122 2.64 -10.73 2.00
C PRO A 122 4.06 -10.90 1.42
N ASP A 123 4.51 -9.99 0.56
CA ASP A 123 5.86 -9.99 -0.01
C ASP A 123 6.85 -9.18 0.81
N GLY A 124 6.42 -8.55 1.90
CA GLY A 124 7.25 -7.65 2.68
C GLY A 124 7.32 -6.24 2.10
N ILE A 125 6.46 -5.91 1.14
CA ILE A 125 6.37 -4.54 0.62
C ILE A 125 5.87 -3.63 1.74
N LYS A 126 6.63 -2.56 2.02
CA LYS A 126 6.28 -1.61 3.08
C LYS A 126 5.14 -0.72 2.63
N LEU A 127 4.06 -0.74 3.39
CA LEU A 127 2.90 0.13 3.23
C LEU A 127 2.81 1.07 4.42
N GLU A 128 2.49 2.32 4.17
CA GLU A 128 2.27 3.32 5.21
C GLU A 128 0.87 3.90 5.09
N PHE A 129 0.38 4.38 6.21
CA PHE A 129 -0.83 5.19 6.29
C PHE A 129 -0.49 6.44 7.07
N SER A 130 -0.67 7.62 6.46
CA SER A 130 -0.12 8.85 6.99
C SER A 130 -1.10 10.02 6.90
N PHE A 131 -1.09 10.83 7.96
CA PHE A 131 -1.85 12.07 8.05
C PHE A 131 -0.86 13.26 8.12
N PRO A 132 -0.86 14.15 7.14
CA PRO A 132 -0.01 15.37 7.17
C PRO A 132 -0.40 16.28 8.33
N LEU A 133 0.60 16.77 9.05
CA LEU A 133 0.42 17.71 10.16
C LEU A 133 0.48 19.17 9.70
#